data_191c13d8fb938d96f4bf4758de886d46
#
_entry.id   191c13d8fb938d96f4bf4758de886d46
#
_cell.length_a   1.000
_cell.length_b   1.000
_cell.length_c   1.000
_cell.angle_alpha   90.00
_cell.angle_beta   90.00
_cell.angle_gamma   90.00
#
_symmetry.space_group_name_H-M   'P 1'
#
loop_
_entity.id
_entity.type
_entity.pdbx_description
1 polymer ?
#
loop_
_entity_poly.entity_id
_entity_poly.type
_entity_poly.pdbx_seq_one_letter_code
_entity_poly.pdbx_strand_id
1 'polypeptide(L)'
;GGGNNWHPPIPPLTPRGFSRGTGIGMGVFLFLAIAGWAATGFYIVPEGQTGIVTTFGRYSESTGPGFRWHMPVPIQSVQLVDVSSVRTAEIGSAGQANRLREALMLTDDENIVDMQFTVQYRIKSGMGARDYVFNIRQPERTVVQAAESAMREVVGRKMMDSVLFESKAEIANDVRKSMQDMLDRYKSGIEIMSVAIQNAQPPQQVQAAFNDAVKAGQDRERAINLGEEYR
;
A
#
# COMPACT_ATOMS: atom_id res chain seq x y z
N GLY A 1 68.72 65.99 -30.70
CA GLY A 1 68.54 64.65 -30.33
C GLY A 1 67.10 64.29 -30.51
N GLY A 2 66.71 63.77 -31.71
CA GLY A 2 65.36 63.25 -31.98
C GLY A 2 65.30 61.80 -31.67
N GLY A 3 64.51 61.41 -30.65
CA GLY A 3 64.17 59.97 -30.38
C GLY A 3 63.00 59.57 -31.20
N ASN A 4 63.22 58.72 -32.21
CA ASN A 4 62.15 58.06 -33.02
C ASN A 4 61.58 56.93 -32.19
N ASN A 5 60.38 57.11 -31.59
CA ASN A 5 59.60 56.06 -31.00
C ASN A 5 58.88 55.25 -32.12
N TRP A 6 59.53 54.22 -32.55
CA TRP A 6 58.94 53.22 -33.46
C TRP A 6 58.01 52.27 -32.70
N HIS A 7 56.68 52.44 -32.81
CA HIS A 7 55.70 51.46 -32.33
C HIS A 7 55.29 50.56 -33.50
N PRO A 8 55.51 49.22 -33.42
CA PRO A 8 54.99 48.33 -34.44
C PRO A 8 53.45 48.35 -34.42
N PRO A 9 52.79 48.32 -35.60
CA PRO A 9 51.34 48.29 -35.65
C PRO A 9 50.82 46.97 -35.03
N ILE A 10 49.89 47.13 -34.08
CA ILE A 10 49.16 45.98 -33.52
C ILE A 10 48.30 45.41 -34.62
N PRO A 11 48.44 44.10 -34.96
CA PRO A 11 47.57 43.50 -35.97
C PRO A 11 46.10 43.52 -35.49
N PRO A 12 45.12 43.84 -36.36
CA PRO A 12 43.73 43.86 -35.96
C PRO A 12 43.31 42.43 -35.56
N LEU A 13 42.73 42.31 -34.40
CA LEU A 13 42.07 41.08 -33.98
C LEU A 13 40.82 40.86 -34.88
N THR A 14 41.03 40.16 -35.99
CA THR A 14 39.90 39.71 -36.81
C THR A 14 39.13 38.67 -36.02
N PRO A 15 37.82 38.88 -35.75
CA PRO A 15 37.02 37.84 -35.19
C PRO A 15 37.05 36.65 -36.14
N ARG A 16 37.55 35.51 -35.66
CA ARG A 16 37.51 34.24 -36.42
C ARG A 16 36.05 33.99 -36.77
N GLY A 17 35.70 34.24 -38.01
CA GLY A 17 34.40 33.96 -38.53
C GLY A 17 34.09 32.47 -38.30
N PHE A 18 33.03 32.18 -37.62
CA PHE A 18 32.50 30.82 -37.50
C PHE A 18 32.29 30.31 -38.91
N SER A 19 33.10 29.35 -39.37
CA SER A 19 32.97 28.78 -40.69
C SER A 19 31.59 28.08 -40.77
N ARG A 20 30.83 28.30 -41.85
CA ARG A 20 29.53 27.65 -42.10
C ARG A 20 29.58 26.13 -41.89
N GLY A 21 30.70 25.48 -42.16
CA GLY A 21 30.91 24.05 -41.92
C GLY A 21 30.94 23.66 -40.45
N THR A 22 31.51 24.52 -39.57
CA THR A 22 31.54 24.26 -38.11
C THR A 22 30.13 24.38 -37.51
N GLY A 23 29.29 25.30 -38.01
CA GLY A 23 27.90 25.46 -37.58
C GLY A 23 27.00 24.26 -37.92
N ILE A 24 27.20 23.71 -39.14
CA ILE A 24 26.45 22.53 -39.59
C ILE A 24 26.85 21.28 -38.77
N GLY A 25 28.17 21.08 -38.57
CA GLY A 25 28.68 19.97 -37.75
C GLY A 25 28.17 20.02 -36.29
N MET A 26 28.21 21.19 -35.69
CA MET A 26 27.66 21.43 -34.35
C MET A 26 26.16 21.17 -34.29
N GLY A 27 25.40 21.58 -35.31
CA GLY A 27 23.95 21.35 -35.40
C GLY A 27 23.60 19.87 -35.51
N VAL A 28 24.33 19.13 -36.36
CA VAL A 28 24.14 17.67 -36.48
C VAL A 28 24.51 16.95 -35.19
N PHE A 29 25.60 17.34 -34.53
CA PHE A 29 25.98 16.75 -33.25
C PHE A 29 24.94 17.00 -32.17
N LEU A 30 24.42 18.22 -32.08
CA LEU A 30 23.37 18.57 -31.11
C LEU A 30 22.07 17.80 -31.40
N PHE A 31 21.71 17.67 -32.67
CA PHE A 31 20.54 16.89 -33.08
C PHE A 31 20.67 15.41 -32.69
N LEU A 32 21.82 14.79 -32.95
CA LEU A 32 22.10 13.40 -32.58
C LEU A 32 22.11 13.22 -31.05
N ALA A 33 22.65 14.17 -30.31
CA ALA A 33 22.64 14.16 -28.85
C ALA A 33 21.22 14.23 -28.29
N ILE A 34 20.36 15.12 -28.82
CA ILE A 34 18.95 15.25 -28.43
C ILE A 34 18.17 13.99 -28.84
N ALA A 35 18.39 13.46 -30.03
CA ALA A 35 17.72 12.24 -30.50
C ALA A 35 18.12 11.03 -29.63
N GLY A 36 19.39 10.87 -29.31
CA GLY A 36 19.88 9.84 -28.40
C GLY A 36 19.30 9.98 -26.98
N TRP A 37 19.24 11.22 -26.47
CA TRP A 37 18.61 11.48 -25.17
C TRP A 37 17.11 11.16 -25.19
N ALA A 38 16.36 11.57 -26.23
CA ALA A 38 14.93 11.28 -26.38
C ALA A 38 14.64 9.76 -26.50
N ALA A 39 15.56 9.01 -27.12
CA ALA A 39 15.46 7.57 -27.26
C ALA A 39 15.52 6.83 -25.89
N THR A 40 16.12 7.41 -24.85
CA THR A 40 16.15 6.84 -23.50
C THR A 40 14.81 6.92 -22.77
N GLY A 41 13.83 7.62 -23.32
CA GLY A 41 12.48 7.77 -22.75
C GLY A 41 11.54 6.58 -22.98
N PHE A 42 11.94 5.59 -23.78
CA PHE A 42 11.11 4.39 -23.97
C PHE A 42 11.19 3.44 -22.79
N TYR A 43 10.02 2.93 -22.38
CA TYR A 43 9.92 1.94 -21.31
C TYR A 43 8.73 0.99 -21.57
N ILE A 44 8.78 -0.16 -20.90
CA ILE A 44 7.74 -1.17 -20.99
C ILE A 44 7.12 -1.33 -19.61
N VAL A 45 5.78 -1.25 -19.54
CA VAL A 45 5.01 -1.58 -18.36
C VAL A 45 4.53 -3.02 -18.50
N PRO A 46 4.99 -3.97 -17.66
CA PRO A 46 4.52 -5.35 -17.67
C PRO A 46 3.02 -5.44 -17.37
N GLU A 47 2.39 -6.54 -17.79
CA GLU A 47 1.02 -6.83 -17.38
C GLU A 47 0.93 -6.98 -15.87
N GLY A 48 -0.19 -6.50 -15.29
CA GLY A 48 -0.38 -6.48 -13.83
C GLY A 48 0.33 -5.35 -13.10
N GLN A 49 1.04 -4.46 -13.82
CA GLN A 49 1.66 -3.27 -13.25
C GLN A 49 1.07 -1.99 -13.80
N THR A 50 1.23 -0.93 -13.05
CA THR A 50 0.88 0.44 -13.47
C THR A 50 2.12 1.31 -13.36
N GLY A 51 2.46 2.02 -14.42
CA GLY A 51 3.53 3.01 -14.41
C GLY A 51 3.01 4.35 -13.91
N ILE A 52 3.62 4.89 -12.87
CA ILE A 52 3.35 6.23 -12.36
C ILE A 52 4.42 7.16 -12.91
N VAL A 53 4.02 8.04 -13.82
CA VAL A 53 4.92 9.04 -14.41
C VAL A 53 4.87 10.31 -13.57
N THR A 54 6.04 10.76 -13.18
CA THR A 54 6.21 12.01 -12.43
C THR A 54 7.05 13.00 -13.23
N THR A 55 6.63 14.26 -13.26
CA THR A 55 7.37 15.37 -13.89
C THR A 55 7.90 16.27 -12.78
N PHE A 56 9.23 16.37 -12.67
CA PHE A 56 9.90 17.09 -11.57
C PHE A 56 9.37 16.72 -10.17
N GLY A 57 9.12 15.41 -9.96
CA GLY A 57 8.60 14.89 -8.69
C GLY A 57 7.10 15.07 -8.45
N ARG A 58 6.36 15.70 -9.38
CA ARG A 58 4.90 15.83 -9.33
C ARG A 58 4.25 14.76 -10.19
N TYR A 59 3.15 14.22 -9.71
CA TYR A 59 2.32 13.30 -10.50
C TYR A 59 1.92 13.95 -11.83
N SER A 60 2.12 13.22 -12.93
CA SER A 60 1.71 13.61 -14.28
C SER A 60 0.59 12.71 -14.77
N GLU A 61 0.87 11.41 -14.89
CA GLU A 61 -0.10 10.44 -15.37
C GLU A 61 0.16 9.02 -14.84
N SER A 62 -0.85 8.16 -14.95
CA SER A 62 -0.75 6.73 -14.72
C SER A 62 -0.89 5.98 -16.03
N THR A 63 0.09 5.16 -16.37
CA THR A 63 0.14 4.41 -17.61
C THR A 63 -0.15 2.93 -17.38
N GLY A 64 -1.05 2.36 -18.16
CA GLY A 64 -1.33 0.92 -18.16
C GLY A 64 -0.24 0.11 -18.87
N PRO A 65 -0.38 -1.24 -18.88
CA PRO A 65 0.56 -2.14 -19.52
C PRO A 65 0.82 -1.81 -20.98
N GLY A 66 2.03 -2.13 -21.45
CA GLY A 66 2.46 -1.98 -22.82
C GLY A 66 3.70 -1.11 -23.00
N PHE A 67 4.04 -0.89 -24.26
CA PHE A 67 5.15 -0.03 -24.65
C PHE A 67 4.74 1.44 -24.56
N ARG A 68 5.52 2.24 -23.82
CA ARG A 68 5.24 3.65 -23.52
C ARG A 68 6.50 4.50 -23.70
N TRP A 69 6.28 5.79 -23.84
CA TRP A 69 7.34 6.79 -23.89
C TRP A 69 7.06 7.93 -22.91
N HIS A 70 8.10 8.37 -22.23
CA HIS A 70 8.08 9.56 -21.38
C HIS A 70 9.27 10.45 -21.68
N MET A 71 9.25 11.70 -21.26
CA MET A 71 10.43 12.55 -21.36
C MET A 71 11.55 11.98 -20.51
N PRO A 72 12.78 11.84 -21.06
CA PRO A 72 13.91 11.29 -20.32
C PRO A 72 14.27 12.08 -19.06
N VAL A 73 14.96 11.41 -18.15
CA VAL A 73 15.54 12.06 -16.96
C VAL A 73 16.41 13.24 -17.40
N PRO A 74 16.36 14.42 -16.70
CA PRO A 74 15.79 14.65 -15.37
C PRO A 74 14.34 15.16 -15.37
N ILE A 75 13.67 15.26 -16.51
CA ILE A 75 12.35 15.90 -16.61
C ILE A 75 11.27 14.99 -16.04
N GLN A 76 11.23 13.74 -16.49
CA GLN A 76 10.25 12.74 -16.02
C GLN A 76 10.95 11.51 -15.46
N SER A 77 10.27 10.86 -14.53
CA SER A 77 10.66 9.55 -14.00
C SER A 77 9.42 8.66 -13.91
N VAL A 78 9.64 7.35 -14.04
CA VAL A 78 8.58 6.34 -13.96
C VAL A 78 8.84 5.42 -12.79
N GLN A 79 7.78 5.19 -12.00
CA GLN A 79 7.77 4.18 -10.94
C GLN A 79 6.74 3.11 -11.29
N LEU A 80 7.17 1.87 -11.40
CA LEU A 80 6.28 0.73 -11.63
C LEU A 80 5.68 0.26 -10.31
N VAL A 81 4.36 0.09 -10.28
CA VAL A 81 3.61 -0.40 -9.13
C VAL A 81 2.87 -1.67 -9.51
N ASP A 82 3.12 -2.74 -8.77
CA ASP A 82 2.41 -4.00 -8.96
C ASP A 82 1.01 -3.92 -8.35
N VAL A 83 0.00 -3.96 -9.20
CA VAL A 83 -1.43 -3.86 -8.85
C VAL A 83 -2.15 -5.21 -8.92
N SER A 84 -1.49 -6.24 -9.46
CA SER A 84 -2.06 -7.59 -9.58
C SER A 84 -1.79 -8.48 -8.39
N SER A 85 -0.66 -8.28 -7.72
CA SER A 85 -0.26 -9.12 -6.59
C SER A 85 -1.16 -8.92 -5.38
N VAL A 86 -1.69 -10.03 -4.87
CA VAL A 86 -2.40 -10.08 -3.59
C VAL A 86 -1.38 -10.17 -2.46
N ARG A 87 -1.46 -9.22 -1.54
CA ARG A 87 -0.62 -9.15 -0.34
C ARG A 87 -1.43 -9.61 0.86
N THR A 88 -0.75 -10.21 1.82
CA THR A 88 -1.36 -10.75 3.03
C THR A 88 -0.79 -10.04 4.25
N ALA A 89 -1.67 -9.55 5.13
CA ALA A 89 -1.32 -9.05 6.45
C ALA A 89 -1.95 -9.96 7.51
N GLU A 90 -1.15 -10.43 8.44
CA GLU A 90 -1.60 -11.26 9.57
C GLU A 90 -1.65 -10.42 10.84
N ILE A 91 -2.77 -10.45 11.53
CA ILE A 91 -3.02 -9.71 12.76
C ILE A 91 -3.25 -10.69 13.92
N GLY A 92 -2.57 -10.46 15.05
CA GLY A 92 -2.70 -11.29 16.24
C GLY A 92 -1.94 -12.63 16.18
N SER A 93 -1.09 -12.87 15.17
CA SER A 93 -0.32 -14.10 15.03
C SER A 93 0.74 -14.25 16.15
N ALA A 94 0.80 -15.44 16.76
CA ALA A 94 1.73 -15.75 17.84
C ALA A 94 3.19 -15.66 17.39
N GLY A 95 3.98 -14.77 18.01
CA GLY A 95 5.43 -14.69 17.76
C GLY A 95 6.09 -13.34 18.00
N GLN A 96 5.34 -12.27 18.25
CA GLN A 96 5.91 -10.98 18.63
C GLN A 96 5.18 -10.40 19.84
N ALA A 97 5.93 -10.03 20.87
CA ALA A 97 5.40 -9.49 22.14
C ALA A 97 4.51 -8.23 21.98
N ASN A 98 4.67 -7.47 20.89
CA ASN A 98 3.81 -6.33 20.57
C ASN A 98 2.45 -6.76 19.96
N ARG A 99 2.34 -7.96 19.40
CA ARG A 99 1.12 -8.45 18.72
C ARG A 99 0.05 -8.96 19.69
N LEU A 100 0.41 -9.29 20.92
CA LEU A 100 -0.58 -9.65 21.95
C LEU A 100 -1.56 -8.51 22.25
N ARG A 101 -1.13 -7.25 22.10
CA ARG A 101 -2.02 -6.09 22.28
C ARG A 101 -2.93 -5.85 21.06
N GLU A 102 -2.47 -6.23 19.88
CA GLU A 102 -3.20 -6.09 18.62
C GLU A 102 -4.36 -7.11 18.50
N ALA A 103 -4.18 -8.28 19.14
CA ALA A 103 -5.14 -9.37 19.12
C ALA A 103 -6.30 -9.22 20.10
N LEU A 104 -6.11 -8.47 21.20
CA LEU A 104 -7.11 -8.34 22.26
C LEU A 104 -8.16 -7.30 21.90
N MET A 105 -9.42 -7.75 21.82
CA MET A 105 -10.58 -6.94 21.51
C MET A 105 -11.58 -6.98 22.65
N LEU A 106 -12.28 -5.86 22.88
CA LEU A 106 -13.34 -5.73 23.87
C LEU A 106 -14.71 -5.84 23.17
N THR A 107 -15.56 -6.70 23.68
CA THR A 107 -16.96 -6.87 23.22
C THR A 107 -17.90 -5.90 23.89
N ASP A 108 -19.15 -5.80 23.42
CA ASP A 108 -20.18 -4.91 23.97
C ASP A 108 -20.55 -5.27 25.42
N ASP A 109 -20.47 -6.53 25.79
CA ASP A 109 -20.68 -7.07 27.14
C ASP A 109 -19.42 -7.04 28.02
N GLU A 110 -18.43 -6.18 27.71
CA GLU A 110 -17.20 -5.91 28.47
C GLU A 110 -16.27 -7.13 28.63
N ASN A 111 -16.39 -8.13 27.76
CA ASN A 111 -15.49 -9.26 27.74
C ASN A 111 -14.31 -9.03 26.79
N ILE A 112 -13.16 -9.63 27.12
CA ILE A 112 -11.96 -9.57 26.28
C ILE A 112 -11.90 -10.85 25.46
N VAL A 113 -11.73 -10.71 24.14
CA VAL A 113 -11.56 -11.82 23.18
C VAL A 113 -10.24 -11.66 22.47
N ASP A 114 -9.48 -12.74 22.36
CA ASP A 114 -8.28 -12.85 21.54
C ASP A 114 -8.68 -13.22 20.10
N MET A 115 -8.43 -12.33 19.15
CA MET A 115 -8.82 -12.47 17.76
C MET A 115 -7.57 -12.55 16.86
N GLN A 116 -7.48 -13.64 16.12
CA GLN A 116 -6.45 -13.81 15.10
C GLN A 116 -7.11 -13.85 13.73
N PHE A 117 -6.66 -12.99 12.84
CA PHE A 117 -7.24 -12.89 11.50
C PHE A 117 -6.21 -12.45 10.47
N THR A 118 -6.53 -12.73 9.22
CA THR A 118 -5.69 -12.43 8.06
C THR A 118 -6.47 -11.55 7.10
N VAL A 119 -5.80 -10.55 6.57
CA VAL A 119 -6.34 -9.63 5.57
C VAL A 119 -5.59 -9.80 4.27
N GLN A 120 -6.32 -10.06 3.19
CA GLN A 120 -5.78 -10.06 1.83
C GLN A 120 -6.17 -8.78 1.12
N TYR A 121 -5.20 -8.12 0.54
CA TYR A 121 -5.39 -6.84 -0.13
C TYR A 121 -4.52 -6.71 -1.38
N ARG A 122 -4.92 -5.83 -2.28
CA ARG A 122 -4.13 -5.44 -3.45
C ARG A 122 -4.16 -3.93 -3.64
N ILE A 123 -3.32 -3.44 -4.54
CA ILE A 123 -3.32 -2.03 -4.93
C ILE A 123 -4.30 -1.85 -6.08
N LYS A 124 -5.16 -0.82 -5.99
CA LYS A 124 -6.06 -0.42 -7.08
C LYS A 124 -5.25 0.08 -8.26
N SER A 125 -5.64 -0.27 -9.48
CA SER A 125 -5.00 0.21 -10.71
C SER A 125 -5.28 1.71 -10.98
N GLY A 126 -4.54 2.29 -11.89
CA GLY A 126 -4.75 3.67 -12.35
C GLY A 126 -4.56 4.71 -11.25
N MET A 127 -5.62 5.44 -10.93
CA MET A 127 -5.60 6.47 -9.88
C MET A 127 -5.31 5.90 -8.49
N GLY A 128 -5.70 4.66 -8.22
CA GLY A 128 -5.40 3.98 -6.97
C GLY A 128 -3.91 3.72 -6.80
N ALA A 129 -3.20 3.35 -7.84
CA ALA A 129 -1.75 3.19 -7.79
C ALA A 129 -1.03 4.52 -7.47
N ARG A 130 -1.53 5.64 -8.03
CA ARG A 130 -1.06 6.99 -7.66
C ARG A 130 -1.28 7.27 -6.18
N ASP A 131 -2.49 7.05 -5.69
CA ASP A 131 -2.86 7.33 -4.31
C ASP A 131 -2.02 6.49 -3.33
N TYR A 132 -1.76 5.23 -3.67
CA TYR A 132 -0.87 4.35 -2.92
C TYR A 132 0.56 4.89 -2.80
N VAL A 133 1.12 5.41 -3.90
CA VAL A 133 2.51 5.94 -3.91
C VAL A 133 2.63 7.26 -3.17
N PHE A 134 1.64 8.16 -3.33
CA PHE A 134 1.76 9.54 -2.84
C PHE A 134 1.13 9.78 -1.47
N ASN A 135 0.07 9.05 -1.12
CA ASN A 135 -0.69 9.31 0.10
C ASN A 135 -0.26 8.44 1.28
N ILE A 136 0.42 7.31 1.02
CA ILE A 136 0.76 6.34 2.06
C ILE A 136 2.27 6.15 2.15
N ARG A 137 2.80 6.40 3.32
CA ARG A 137 4.23 6.25 3.61
C ARG A 137 4.62 4.82 3.98
N GLN A 138 3.77 4.13 4.73
CA GLN A 138 3.97 2.77 5.24
C GLN A 138 2.69 1.95 5.01
N PRO A 139 2.47 1.42 3.79
CA PRO A 139 1.21 0.79 3.43
C PRO A 139 0.86 -0.44 4.29
N GLU A 140 1.82 -1.30 4.57
CA GLU A 140 1.60 -2.49 5.41
C GLU A 140 1.10 -2.12 6.81
N ARG A 141 1.74 -1.14 7.42
CA ARG A 141 1.35 -0.65 8.75
C ARG A 141 -0.03 0.01 8.73
N THR A 142 -0.34 0.75 7.67
CA THR A 142 -1.65 1.38 7.49
C THR A 142 -2.75 0.33 7.38
N VAL A 143 -2.52 -0.76 6.63
CA VAL A 143 -3.47 -1.88 6.53
C VAL A 143 -3.67 -2.56 7.88
N VAL A 144 -2.60 -2.85 8.62
CA VAL A 144 -2.70 -3.45 9.97
C VAL A 144 -3.49 -2.56 10.91
N GLN A 145 -3.20 -1.27 10.97
CA GLN A 145 -3.93 -0.32 11.83
C GLN A 145 -5.41 -0.18 11.44
N ALA A 146 -5.72 -0.17 10.14
CA ALA A 146 -7.09 -0.17 9.66
C ALA A 146 -7.81 -1.47 10.02
N ALA A 147 -7.13 -2.61 9.92
CA ALA A 147 -7.66 -3.91 10.29
C ALA A 147 -7.99 -4.01 11.79
N GLU A 148 -7.07 -3.58 12.64
CA GLU A 148 -7.30 -3.53 14.09
C GLU A 148 -8.47 -2.62 14.46
N SER A 149 -8.51 -1.43 13.86
CA SER A 149 -9.57 -0.44 14.13
C SER A 149 -10.93 -0.96 13.68
N ALA A 150 -11.02 -1.56 12.49
CA ALA A 150 -12.25 -2.13 11.97
C ALA A 150 -12.72 -3.34 12.78
N MET A 151 -11.80 -4.23 13.16
CA MET A 151 -12.14 -5.39 13.98
C MET A 151 -12.64 -4.93 15.37
N ARG A 152 -11.96 -3.98 15.99
CA ARG A 152 -12.38 -3.41 17.29
C ARG A 152 -13.74 -2.74 17.21
N GLU A 153 -14.04 -2.04 16.12
CA GLU A 153 -15.35 -1.44 15.89
C GLU A 153 -16.46 -2.48 15.75
N VAL A 154 -16.23 -3.53 14.96
CA VAL A 154 -17.23 -4.57 14.69
C VAL A 154 -17.44 -5.44 15.93
N VAL A 155 -16.37 -5.90 16.57
CA VAL A 155 -16.44 -6.72 17.80
C VAL A 155 -17.04 -5.94 18.96
N GLY A 156 -16.71 -4.66 19.10
CA GLY A 156 -17.24 -3.79 20.15
C GLY A 156 -18.75 -3.52 20.08
N ARG A 157 -19.42 -3.94 19.00
CA ARG A 157 -20.88 -3.88 18.83
C ARG A 157 -21.55 -5.25 19.00
N LYS A 158 -20.79 -6.30 19.28
CA LYS A 158 -21.29 -7.68 19.40
C LYS A 158 -21.02 -8.22 20.80
N MET A 159 -21.89 -9.11 21.25
CA MET A 159 -21.69 -9.85 22.50
C MET A 159 -20.62 -10.95 22.29
N MET A 160 -19.96 -11.35 23.38
CA MET A 160 -18.92 -12.40 23.35
C MET A 160 -19.41 -13.70 22.73
N ASP A 161 -20.60 -14.16 23.07
CA ASP A 161 -21.18 -15.38 22.53
C ASP A 161 -21.36 -15.32 21.01
N SER A 162 -21.81 -14.18 20.49
CA SER A 162 -21.91 -13.94 19.05
C SER A 162 -20.54 -13.99 18.37
N VAL A 163 -19.52 -13.40 18.97
CA VAL A 163 -18.14 -13.41 18.41
C VAL A 163 -17.53 -14.81 18.40
N LEU A 164 -17.80 -15.62 19.42
CA LEU A 164 -17.21 -16.96 19.56
C LEU A 164 -17.96 -18.05 18.76
N PHE A 165 -19.29 -17.97 18.69
CA PHE A 165 -20.15 -19.05 18.22
C PHE A 165 -20.95 -18.73 16.95
N GLU A 166 -21.12 -17.46 16.59
CA GLU A 166 -21.78 -17.04 15.34
C GLU A 166 -20.89 -17.18 14.12
N SER A 167 -21.45 -16.90 12.95
CA SER A 167 -20.76 -16.99 11.67
C SER A 167 -19.56 -16.04 11.58
N LYS A 168 -18.35 -16.56 11.69
CA LYS A 168 -17.11 -15.80 11.45
C LYS A 168 -17.08 -15.11 10.08
N ALA A 169 -17.82 -15.64 9.10
CA ALA A 169 -17.91 -15.07 7.77
C ALA A 169 -18.66 -13.73 7.77
N GLU A 170 -19.70 -13.58 8.61
CA GLU A 170 -20.44 -12.33 8.74
C GLU A 170 -19.56 -11.24 9.36
N ILE A 171 -18.89 -11.54 10.47
CA ILE A 171 -17.95 -10.63 11.12
C ILE A 171 -16.84 -10.22 10.15
N ALA A 172 -16.26 -11.18 9.43
CA ALA A 172 -15.23 -10.92 8.44
C ALA A 172 -15.68 -9.98 7.32
N ASN A 173 -16.94 -10.11 6.87
CA ASN A 173 -17.51 -9.25 5.84
C ASN A 173 -17.76 -7.81 6.37
N ASP A 174 -18.23 -7.67 7.60
CA ASP A 174 -18.43 -6.37 8.25
C ASP A 174 -17.09 -5.65 8.45
N VAL A 175 -16.07 -6.38 8.90
CA VAL A 175 -14.69 -5.86 9.03
C VAL A 175 -14.14 -5.43 7.68
N ARG A 176 -14.33 -6.25 6.63
CA ARG A 176 -13.90 -5.90 5.28
C ARG A 176 -14.50 -4.58 4.80
N LYS A 177 -15.82 -4.39 5.02
CA LYS A 177 -16.52 -3.14 4.66
C LYS A 177 -15.98 -1.95 5.45
N SER A 178 -15.87 -2.07 6.78
CA SER A 178 -15.35 -1.01 7.63
C SER A 178 -13.93 -0.62 7.27
N MET A 179 -13.05 -1.60 6.99
CA MET A 179 -11.69 -1.37 6.51
C MET A 179 -11.67 -0.62 5.18
N GLN A 180 -12.49 -1.07 4.21
CA GLN A 180 -12.53 -0.45 2.89
C GLN A 180 -12.98 1.01 2.98
N ASP A 181 -14.00 1.30 3.79
CA ASP A 181 -14.48 2.67 4.01
C ASP A 181 -13.41 3.57 4.63
N MET A 182 -12.62 3.05 5.59
CA MET A 182 -11.51 3.79 6.19
C MET A 182 -10.41 4.07 5.16
N LEU A 183 -9.98 3.04 4.44
CA LEU A 183 -8.90 3.15 3.46
C LEU A 183 -9.28 4.04 2.28
N ASP A 184 -10.55 4.06 1.88
CA ASP A 184 -11.06 4.95 0.82
C ASP A 184 -11.11 6.41 1.30
N ARG A 185 -11.48 6.67 2.54
CA ARG A 185 -11.40 8.01 3.15
C ARG A 185 -9.98 8.56 3.17
N TYR A 186 -9.00 7.72 3.44
CA TYR A 186 -7.59 8.10 3.41
C TYR A 186 -7.03 8.20 1.99
N LYS A 187 -7.83 7.88 0.96
CA LYS A 187 -7.37 7.77 -0.43
C LYS A 187 -6.10 6.93 -0.53
N SER A 188 -6.16 5.74 0.05
CA SER A 188 -5.00 4.86 0.18
C SER A 188 -4.64 4.14 -1.12
N GLY A 189 -5.58 4.03 -2.04
CA GLY A 189 -5.40 3.22 -3.26
C GLY A 189 -5.33 1.71 -2.99
N ILE A 190 -5.78 1.26 -1.80
CA ILE A 190 -5.79 -0.14 -1.41
C ILE A 190 -7.21 -0.70 -1.53
N GLU A 191 -7.31 -1.92 -2.05
CA GLU A 191 -8.56 -2.69 -2.12
C GLU A 191 -8.43 -3.93 -1.25
N ILE A 192 -9.39 -4.11 -0.33
CA ILE A 192 -9.45 -5.29 0.53
C ILE A 192 -10.20 -6.38 -0.21
N MET A 193 -9.50 -7.48 -0.48
CA MET A 193 -10.05 -8.65 -1.18
C MET A 193 -10.87 -9.52 -0.24
N SER A 194 -10.27 -9.91 0.89
CA SER A 194 -10.91 -10.77 1.88
C SER A 194 -10.34 -10.54 3.27
N VAL A 195 -11.16 -10.83 4.26
CA VAL A 195 -10.76 -10.95 5.67
C VAL A 195 -11.12 -12.36 6.11
N ALA A 196 -10.19 -13.07 6.74
CA ALA A 196 -10.40 -14.41 7.24
C ALA A 196 -10.05 -14.50 8.72
N ILE A 197 -11.04 -14.77 9.56
CA ILE A 197 -10.86 -14.97 11.01
C ILE A 197 -10.36 -16.40 11.22
N GLN A 198 -9.13 -16.52 11.73
CA GLN A 198 -8.51 -17.82 12.00
C GLN A 198 -8.95 -18.36 13.34
N ASN A 199 -8.85 -17.53 14.38
CA ASN A 199 -9.17 -17.91 15.73
C ASN A 199 -9.86 -16.76 16.48
N ALA A 200 -10.84 -17.12 17.32
CA ALA A 200 -11.48 -16.24 18.27
C ALA A 200 -11.65 -17.05 19.55
N GLN A 201 -10.99 -16.63 20.65
CA GLN A 201 -10.98 -17.37 21.91
C GLN A 201 -10.87 -16.40 23.07
N PRO A 202 -11.32 -16.80 24.28
CA PRO A 202 -11.03 -16.05 25.49
C PRO A 202 -9.53 -15.97 25.73
N PRO A 203 -9.00 -14.92 26.40
CA PRO A 203 -7.59 -14.83 26.76
C PRO A 203 -7.12 -16.07 27.52
N GLN A 204 -5.90 -16.51 27.27
CA GLN A 204 -5.33 -17.73 27.88
C GLN A 204 -5.44 -17.76 29.40
N GLN A 205 -5.37 -16.61 30.05
CA GLN A 205 -5.44 -16.47 31.51
C GLN A 205 -6.80 -16.88 32.09
N VAL A 206 -7.90 -16.76 31.32
CA VAL A 206 -9.27 -17.07 31.76
C VAL A 206 -9.85 -18.28 31.03
N GLN A 207 -9.13 -18.86 30.09
CA GLN A 207 -9.60 -19.94 29.22
C GLN A 207 -10.02 -21.21 30.01
N ALA A 208 -9.30 -21.54 31.08
CA ALA A 208 -9.64 -22.68 31.94
C ALA A 208 -11.00 -22.47 32.65
N ALA A 209 -11.21 -21.29 33.23
CA ALA A 209 -12.46 -20.92 33.91
C ALA A 209 -13.63 -20.85 32.92
N PHE A 210 -13.40 -20.32 31.72
CA PHE A 210 -14.40 -20.22 30.66
C PHE A 210 -14.84 -21.61 30.18
N ASN A 211 -13.90 -22.51 29.92
CA ASN A 211 -14.18 -23.89 29.51
C ASN A 211 -14.98 -24.66 30.57
N ASP A 212 -14.69 -24.42 31.84
CA ASP A 212 -15.40 -25.04 32.95
C ASP A 212 -16.86 -24.53 33.04
N ALA A 213 -17.07 -23.22 32.87
CA ALA A 213 -18.40 -22.61 32.81
C ALA A 213 -19.24 -23.10 31.63
N VAL A 214 -18.64 -23.21 30.43
CA VAL A 214 -19.31 -23.77 29.23
C VAL A 214 -19.71 -25.21 29.44
N LYS A 215 -18.81 -26.03 30.03
CA LYS A 215 -19.09 -27.44 30.35
C LYS A 215 -20.22 -27.58 31.35
N ALA A 216 -20.23 -26.77 32.41
CA ALA A 216 -21.32 -26.74 33.38
C ALA A 216 -22.67 -26.38 32.75
N GLY A 217 -22.69 -25.42 31.80
CA GLY A 217 -23.89 -25.08 31.03
C GLY A 217 -24.40 -26.25 30.19
N GLN A 218 -23.53 -26.95 29.47
CA GLN A 218 -23.86 -28.12 28.67
C GLN A 218 -24.37 -29.30 29.52
N ASP A 219 -23.76 -29.54 30.69
CA ASP A 219 -24.19 -30.60 31.60
C ASP A 219 -25.58 -30.28 32.19
N ARG A 220 -25.88 -29.01 32.46
CA ARG A 220 -27.22 -28.58 32.88
C ARG A 220 -28.27 -28.82 31.78
N GLU A 221 -28.00 -28.48 30.53
CA GLU A 221 -28.91 -28.72 29.42
C GLU A 221 -29.14 -30.21 29.20
N ARG A 222 -28.08 -31.04 29.30
CA ARG A 222 -28.21 -32.50 29.25
C ARG A 222 -29.11 -33.03 30.35
N ALA A 223 -28.94 -32.55 31.58
CA ALA A 223 -29.77 -32.98 32.69
C ALA A 223 -31.26 -32.58 32.52
N ILE A 224 -31.54 -31.41 31.94
CA ILE A 224 -32.92 -30.97 31.64
C ILE A 224 -33.51 -31.88 30.55
N ASN A 225 -32.79 -32.11 29.44
CA ASN A 225 -33.26 -32.93 28.34
C ASN A 225 -33.52 -34.40 28.76
N LEU A 226 -32.64 -34.94 29.59
CA LEU A 226 -32.86 -36.29 30.20
C LEU A 226 -34.10 -36.31 31.13
N GLY A 227 -34.33 -35.23 31.89
CA GLY A 227 -35.53 -35.11 32.75
C GLY A 227 -36.83 -34.97 31.98
N GLU A 228 -36.81 -34.41 30.77
CA GLU A 228 -37.96 -34.31 29.87
C GLU A 228 -38.25 -35.66 29.16
N GLU A 229 -37.25 -36.46 28.87
CA GLU A 229 -37.38 -37.76 28.24
C GLU A 229 -37.99 -38.83 29.17
N TYR A 230 -37.91 -38.62 30.50
CA TYR A 230 -38.49 -39.51 31.52
C TYR A 230 -39.91 -39.07 31.98
N ARG A 231 -40.53 -38.10 31.32
CA ARG A 231 -41.92 -37.64 31.56
C ARG A 231 -42.89 -38.22 30.53
#